data_c19c4b2634433d014c0d66809806b406
#
_entry.id   c19c4b2634433d014c0d66809806b406
#
_cell.length_a   1.000
_cell.length_b   1.000
_cell.length_c   1.000
_cell.angle_alpha   90.00
_cell.angle_beta   90.00
_cell.angle_gamma   90.00
#
_symmetry.space_group_name_H-M   'P 1'
#
loop_
_entity.id
_entity.type
_entity.pdbx_description
1 polymer ?
#
loop_
_entity_poly.entity_id
_entity_poly.type
_entity_poly.pdbx_seq_one_letter_code
_entity_poly.pdbx_strand_id
1 'polypeptide(L)'
;GDTPSHMVMPAIHYSKEDVADLFESYTKQPEEPVITKEVKTSRRVMRPKFLSAEMGVSGANVAVAETGTVITMTNEGNGRMVATLPKTHLYIFGIEKFVAKMSDIRYIFKVLPRNGTAQNITAYLSFYTGATKVVTDPENDTKEDKNFHMIILDTPERRKIMASEDYKDIFCCIRCAACLNVCPAFRLVGGHVYGGSIYTGGIGTLLTSLARSQTYIGRWGTCSGSCSMATASWRAALAAPRADSPLLV
;
A
#
# COMPACT_ATOMS: atom_id res chain seq x y z
N GLY A 1 8.94 -7.06 -16.53
CA GLY A 1 7.73 -7.25 -15.76
C GLY A 1 6.71 -6.19 -16.11
N ASP A 2 5.45 -6.51 -15.95
CA ASP A 2 4.36 -5.59 -16.25
C ASP A 2 4.23 -4.50 -15.17
N THR A 3 3.65 -3.36 -15.55
CA THR A 3 3.50 -2.22 -14.64
C THR A 3 2.17 -2.31 -13.88
N PRO A 4 2.10 -1.87 -12.62
CA PRO A 4 0.86 -1.87 -11.86
C PRO A 4 -0.17 -0.93 -12.48
N SER A 5 -1.43 -1.39 -12.57
CA SER A 5 -2.54 -0.59 -13.13
C SER A 5 -3.39 0.11 -12.07
N HIS A 6 -3.26 -0.29 -10.79
CA HIS A 6 -4.00 0.28 -9.67
C HIS A 6 -3.14 0.28 -8.41
N MET A 7 -3.29 1.30 -7.55
CA MET A 7 -2.42 1.44 -6.36
C MET A 7 -2.70 0.44 -5.24
N VAL A 8 -3.91 -0.12 -5.16
CA VAL A 8 -4.30 -1.11 -4.14
C VAL A 8 -4.39 -2.51 -4.72
N MET A 9 -4.86 -2.61 -5.96
CA MET A 9 -4.99 -3.87 -6.70
C MET A 9 -4.16 -3.82 -7.98
N PRO A 10 -2.83 -3.90 -7.89
CA PRO A 10 -1.92 -3.62 -9.01
C PRO A 10 -2.12 -4.54 -10.21
N ALA A 11 -2.62 -5.74 -10.03
CA ALA A 11 -2.84 -6.75 -11.07
C ALA A 11 -4.31 -6.87 -11.52
N ILE A 12 -5.16 -5.87 -11.26
CA ILE A 12 -6.61 -5.91 -11.57
C ILE A 12 -6.90 -6.06 -13.08
N HIS A 13 -5.93 -5.77 -13.92
CA HIS A 13 -6.04 -5.90 -15.37
C HIS A 13 -5.85 -7.31 -15.91
N TYR A 14 -5.36 -8.24 -15.09
CA TYR A 14 -5.21 -9.65 -15.45
C TYR A 14 -6.52 -10.41 -15.28
N SER A 15 -6.87 -11.20 -16.29
CA SER A 15 -7.89 -12.24 -16.17
C SER A 15 -7.34 -13.48 -15.46
N LYS A 16 -8.20 -14.39 -15.06
CA LYS A 16 -7.77 -15.69 -14.49
C LYS A 16 -7.01 -16.53 -15.52
N GLU A 17 -7.36 -16.42 -16.80
CA GLU A 17 -6.67 -17.07 -17.91
C GLU A 17 -5.22 -16.56 -18.02
N ASP A 18 -5.02 -15.24 -18.00
CA ASP A 18 -3.68 -14.64 -18.02
C ASP A 18 -2.84 -15.07 -16.81
N VAL A 19 -3.46 -15.20 -15.64
CA VAL A 19 -2.77 -15.66 -14.42
C VAL A 19 -2.38 -17.13 -14.55
N ALA A 20 -3.25 -17.99 -15.11
CA ALA A 20 -2.93 -19.40 -15.34
C ALA A 20 -1.74 -19.54 -16.29
N ASP A 21 -1.73 -18.79 -17.42
CA ASP A 21 -0.60 -18.78 -18.36
C ASP A 21 0.72 -18.33 -17.71
N LEU A 22 0.66 -17.33 -16.85
CA LEU A 22 1.82 -16.87 -16.07
C LEU A 22 2.33 -17.96 -15.13
N PHE A 23 1.44 -18.64 -14.40
CA PHE A 23 1.84 -19.74 -13.51
C PHE A 23 2.40 -20.93 -14.29
N GLU A 24 1.79 -21.31 -15.42
CA GLU A 24 2.31 -22.34 -16.29
C GLU A 24 3.72 -21.99 -16.80
N SER A 25 3.92 -20.75 -17.25
CA SER A 25 5.23 -20.28 -17.71
C SER A 25 6.31 -20.34 -16.61
N TYR A 26 5.93 -20.06 -15.36
CA TYR A 26 6.82 -20.02 -14.21
C TYR A 26 7.10 -21.42 -13.63
N THR A 27 6.05 -22.21 -13.45
CA THR A 27 6.15 -23.55 -12.80
C THR A 27 6.53 -24.65 -13.78
N LYS A 28 6.38 -24.42 -15.09
CA LYS A 28 6.50 -25.41 -16.17
C LYS A 28 5.53 -26.59 -16.00
N GLN A 29 4.40 -26.36 -15.36
CA GLN A 29 3.33 -27.32 -15.17
C GLN A 29 2.01 -26.72 -15.66
N PRO A 30 1.13 -27.50 -16.31
CA PRO A 30 -0.16 -27.03 -16.75
C PRO A 30 -0.97 -26.47 -15.56
N GLU A 31 -1.58 -25.32 -15.75
CA GLU A 31 -2.43 -24.68 -14.75
C GLU A 31 -3.82 -24.42 -15.35
N GLU A 32 -4.86 -24.81 -14.64
CA GLU A 32 -6.22 -24.52 -15.05
C GLU A 32 -6.63 -23.12 -14.57
N PRO A 33 -7.35 -22.31 -15.38
CA PRO A 33 -7.80 -20.98 -15.02
C PRO A 33 -8.95 -21.02 -13.99
N VAL A 34 -8.68 -21.60 -12.85
CA VAL A 34 -9.58 -21.75 -11.71
C VAL A 34 -8.93 -21.10 -10.49
N ILE A 35 -9.50 -20.01 -10.01
CA ILE A 35 -8.94 -19.17 -8.92
C ILE A 35 -8.46 -20.00 -7.72
N THR A 36 -9.23 -21.01 -7.30
CA THR A 36 -8.84 -21.84 -6.15
C THR A 36 -7.62 -22.71 -6.42
N LYS A 37 -7.37 -23.13 -7.67
CA LYS A 37 -6.17 -23.88 -8.08
C LYS A 37 -4.97 -22.95 -8.16
N GLU A 38 -5.10 -21.80 -8.81
CA GLU A 38 -4.09 -20.76 -8.90
C GLU A 38 -3.60 -20.31 -7.52
N VAL A 39 -4.51 -20.09 -6.57
CA VAL A 39 -4.16 -19.76 -5.18
C VAL A 39 -3.38 -20.90 -4.52
N LYS A 40 -3.73 -22.18 -4.76
CA LYS A 40 -2.99 -23.32 -4.24
C LYS A 40 -1.59 -23.41 -4.86
N THR A 41 -1.46 -23.15 -6.15
CA THR A 41 -0.17 -23.10 -6.85
C THR A 41 0.71 -21.98 -6.32
N SER A 42 0.16 -20.76 -6.17
CA SER A 42 0.87 -19.64 -5.53
C SER A 42 1.37 -20.03 -4.13
N ARG A 43 0.50 -20.61 -3.31
CA ARG A 43 0.85 -21.07 -1.96
C ARG A 43 1.96 -22.10 -1.97
N ARG A 44 1.89 -23.11 -2.85
CA ARG A 44 2.92 -24.15 -3.01
C ARG A 44 4.28 -23.56 -3.35
N VAL A 45 4.30 -22.59 -4.26
CA VAL A 45 5.54 -21.93 -4.74
C VAL A 45 6.11 -20.99 -3.68
N MET A 46 5.27 -20.21 -3.01
CA MET A 46 5.71 -19.16 -2.09
C MET A 46 6.05 -19.66 -0.70
N ARG A 47 5.39 -20.74 -0.22
CA ARG A 47 5.58 -21.22 1.14
C ARG A 47 7.05 -21.55 1.48
N PRO A 48 7.81 -22.31 0.65
CA PRO A 48 9.22 -22.57 0.94
C PRO A 48 10.05 -21.28 1.03
N LYS A 49 9.76 -20.30 0.17
CA LYS A 49 10.46 -19.01 0.16
C LYS A 49 10.22 -18.22 1.45
N PHE A 50 8.98 -18.21 1.97
CA PHE A 50 8.69 -17.58 3.26
C PHE A 50 9.40 -18.27 4.43
N LEU A 51 9.45 -19.61 4.40
CA LEU A 51 10.07 -20.38 5.48
C LEU A 51 11.60 -20.28 5.49
N SER A 52 12.23 -20.08 4.33
CA SER A 52 13.70 -19.96 4.21
C SER A 52 14.19 -18.52 4.31
N ALA A 53 13.30 -17.52 4.41
CA ALA A 53 13.68 -16.14 4.46
C ALA A 53 14.32 -15.78 5.82
N GLU A 54 15.53 -15.22 5.79
CA GLU A 54 16.24 -14.75 7.00
C GLU A 54 15.79 -13.37 7.45
N MET A 55 15.35 -12.54 6.48
CA MET A 55 14.86 -11.18 6.73
C MET A 55 13.54 -10.93 6.01
N GLY A 56 12.61 -10.30 6.72
CA GLY A 56 11.38 -9.73 6.15
C GLY A 56 11.47 -8.21 6.08
N VAL A 57 11.03 -7.66 4.94
CA VAL A 57 10.96 -6.20 4.76
C VAL A 57 9.53 -5.81 4.43
N SER A 58 8.98 -4.84 5.14
CA SER A 58 7.60 -4.39 4.95
C SER A 58 7.48 -2.86 5.01
N GLY A 59 6.48 -2.34 4.31
CA GLY A 59 5.97 -1.00 4.56
C GLY A 59 4.91 -0.98 5.66
N ALA A 60 4.54 0.21 6.13
CA ALA A 60 3.46 0.41 7.09
C ALA A 60 2.25 1.06 6.42
N ASN A 61 1.03 0.62 6.79
CA ASN A 61 -0.18 1.38 6.47
C ASN A 61 -0.29 2.60 7.41
N VAL A 62 -0.03 2.39 8.70
CA VAL A 62 -0.01 3.44 9.70
C VAL A 62 0.96 3.08 10.84
N ALA A 63 1.55 4.08 11.48
CA ALA A 63 2.34 3.95 12.69
C ALA A 63 1.76 4.86 13.77
N VAL A 64 1.74 4.41 15.03
CA VAL A 64 1.19 5.14 16.16
C VAL A 64 2.32 5.66 17.02
N ALA A 65 2.46 6.99 17.12
CA ALA A 65 3.55 7.61 17.86
C ALA A 65 3.45 7.36 19.38
N GLU A 66 2.24 7.37 19.92
CA GLU A 66 1.97 7.14 21.35
C GLU A 66 2.52 5.81 21.86
N THR A 67 2.48 4.75 21.05
CA THR A 67 2.80 3.38 21.49
C THR A 67 4.00 2.77 20.74
N GLY A 68 4.49 3.44 19.69
CA GLY A 68 5.50 2.87 18.79
C GLY A 68 4.98 1.70 17.95
N THR A 69 3.66 1.56 17.82
CA THR A 69 3.03 0.43 17.11
C THR A 69 3.01 0.69 15.62
N VAL A 70 3.49 -0.25 14.83
CA VAL A 70 3.33 -0.29 13.38
C VAL A 70 2.18 -1.21 13.01
N ILE A 71 1.33 -0.77 12.09
CA ILE A 71 0.13 -1.51 11.69
C ILE A 71 0.16 -1.80 10.19
N THR A 72 -0.09 -3.04 9.84
CA THR A 72 -0.28 -3.49 8.47
C THR A 72 -1.68 -4.05 8.25
N MET A 73 -2.24 -3.74 7.09
CA MET A 73 -3.58 -4.15 6.66
C MET A 73 -3.44 -4.95 5.37
N THR A 74 -3.79 -6.22 5.40
CA THR A 74 -3.67 -7.12 4.25
C THR A 74 -4.86 -8.07 4.18
N ASN A 75 -5.12 -8.64 2.99
CA ASN A 75 -6.15 -9.65 2.78
C ASN A 75 -5.55 -11.05 2.62
N GLU A 76 -4.31 -11.15 2.14
CA GLU A 76 -3.67 -12.40 1.71
C GLU A 76 -2.88 -13.09 2.83
N GLY A 77 -2.61 -12.39 3.93
CA GLY A 77 -1.78 -12.90 5.02
C GLY A 77 -0.27 -12.90 4.74
N ASN A 78 0.15 -12.50 3.54
CA ASN A 78 1.56 -12.40 3.15
C ASN A 78 2.35 -11.45 4.07
N GLY A 79 1.80 -10.28 4.39
CA GLY A 79 2.43 -9.33 5.31
C GLY A 79 2.67 -9.92 6.71
N ARG A 80 1.76 -10.77 7.20
CA ARG A 80 1.95 -11.50 8.47
C ARG A 80 3.10 -12.50 8.39
N MET A 81 3.17 -13.27 7.29
CA MET A 81 4.26 -14.23 7.10
C MET A 81 5.62 -13.53 7.00
N VAL A 82 5.70 -12.43 6.23
CA VAL A 82 6.92 -11.61 6.15
C VAL A 82 7.33 -11.06 7.52
N ALA A 83 6.37 -10.65 8.34
CA ALA A 83 6.65 -10.07 9.64
C ALA A 83 6.96 -11.11 10.72
N THR A 84 6.40 -12.32 10.64
CA THR A 84 6.46 -13.30 11.75
C THR A 84 7.45 -14.42 11.55
N LEU A 85 7.68 -14.91 10.33
CA LEU A 85 8.53 -16.06 10.07
C LEU A 85 10.03 -15.76 10.16
N PRO A 86 10.57 -14.72 9.51
CA PRO A 86 11.99 -14.42 9.57
C PRO A 86 12.45 -13.98 10.95
N LYS A 87 13.70 -14.27 11.31
CA LYS A 87 14.34 -13.82 12.55
C LYS A 87 14.48 -12.29 12.61
N THR A 88 14.71 -11.66 11.45
CA THR A 88 14.86 -10.21 11.34
C THR A 88 13.67 -9.62 10.56
N HIS A 89 13.04 -8.60 11.11
CA HIS A 89 12.00 -7.85 10.42
C HIS A 89 12.31 -6.35 10.38
N LEU A 90 12.29 -5.78 9.17
CA LEU A 90 12.56 -4.37 8.92
C LEU A 90 11.32 -3.69 8.36
N TYR A 91 10.83 -2.67 9.06
CA TYR A 91 9.83 -1.74 8.54
C TYR A 91 10.50 -0.53 7.89
N ILE A 92 10.05 -0.16 6.68
CA ILE A 92 10.50 1.07 5.99
C ILE A 92 9.25 1.86 5.60
N PHE A 93 9.09 3.07 6.13
CA PHE A 93 7.94 3.91 5.81
C PHE A 93 8.25 5.40 6.02
N GLY A 94 7.47 6.25 5.34
CA GLY A 94 7.62 7.70 5.48
C GLY A 94 7.00 8.24 6.77
N ILE A 95 7.52 9.37 7.25
CA ILE A 95 7.06 10.05 8.46
C ILE A 95 5.56 10.39 8.38
N GLU A 96 4.99 10.54 7.20
CA GLU A 96 3.56 10.79 6.98
C GLU A 96 2.66 9.62 7.35
N LYS A 97 3.22 8.46 7.69
CA LYS A 97 2.45 7.31 8.17
C LYS A 97 2.12 7.38 9.66
N PHE A 98 2.69 8.33 10.38
CA PHE A 98 2.40 8.48 11.80
C PHE A 98 1.05 9.13 12.05
N VAL A 99 0.34 8.56 13.03
CA VAL A 99 -0.77 9.18 13.74
C VAL A 99 -0.37 9.38 15.19
N ALA A 100 -0.95 10.37 15.86
CA ALA A 100 -0.56 10.70 17.23
C ALA A 100 -0.98 9.61 18.22
N LYS A 101 -2.25 9.20 18.15
CA LYS A 101 -2.87 8.32 19.14
C LYS A 101 -3.43 7.04 18.53
N MET A 102 -3.54 6.01 19.34
CA MET A 102 -4.18 4.75 18.95
C MET A 102 -5.65 4.95 18.53
N SER A 103 -6.37 5.90 19.12
CA SER A 103 -7.75 6.22 18.74
C SER A 103 -7.91 6.71 17.30
N ASP A 104 -6.87 7.30 16.73
CA ASP A 104 -6.94 7.94 15.40
C ASP A 104 -7.00 6.90 14.27
N ILE A 105 -6.54 5.68 14.52
CA ILE A 105 -6.53 4.59 13.54
C ILE A 105 -7.91 4.16 13.09
N ARG A 106 -8.95 4.39 13.89
CA ARG A 106 -10.33 3.95 13.62
C ARG A 106 -10.86 4.43 12.27
N TYR A 107 -10.49 5.66 11.88
CA TYR A 107 -10.92 6.22 10.59
C TYR A 107 -10.24 5.52 9.42
N ILE A 108 -8.94 5.24 9.55
CA ILE A 108 -8.16 4.54 8.54
C ILE A 108 -8.71 3.14 8.33
N PHE A 109 -9.04 2.41 9.41
CA PHE A 109 -9.60 1.07 9.36
C PHE A 109 -10.98 0.99 8.69
N LYS A 110 -11.76 2.06 8.77
CA LYS A 110 -13.05 2.15 8.09
C LYS A 110 -12.91 2.55 6.62
N VAL A 111 -12.06 3.51 6.33
CA VAL A 111 -11.97 4.15 5.00
C VAL A 111 -11.13 3.33 4.03
N LEU A 112 -9.98 2.82 4.48
CA LEU A 112 -9.02 2.14 3.59
C LEU A 112 -9.60 0.88 2.94
N PRO A 113 -10.18 -0.10 3.69
CA PRO A 113 -10.74 -1.31 3.07
C PRO A 113 -11.94 -1.02 2.18
N ARG A 114 -12.81 -0.11 2.58
CA ARG A 114 -14.02 0.23 1.81
C ARG A 114 -13.69 0.80 0.45
N ASN A 115 -12.73 1.69 0.38
CA ASN A 115 -12.33 2.31 -0.89
C ASN A 115 -11.38 1.43 -1.71
N GLY A 116 -10.51 0.68 -1.06
CA GLY A 116 -9.53 -0.17 -1.73
C GLY A 116 -10.12 -1.44 -2.32
N THR A 117 -10.95 -2.13 -1.56
CA THR A 117 -11.44 -3.49 -1.88
C THR A 117 -12.93 -3.69 -1.64
N ALA A 118 -13.70 -2.63 -1.37
CA ALA A 118 -15.13 -2.67 -1.04
C ALA A 118 -15.47 -3.55 0.18
N GLN A 119 -14.53 -3.74 1.10
CA GLN A 119 -14.70 -4.51 2.32
C GLN A 119 -15.03 -3.61 3.51
N ASN A 120 -15.81 -4.09 4.46
CA ASN A 120 -16.04 -3.37 5.71
C ASN A 120 -14.77 -3.31 6.58
N ILE A 121 -13.97 -4.39 6.53
CA ILE A 121 -12.67 -4.52 7.21
C ILE A 121 -11.78 -5.47 6.39
N THR A 122 -10.47 -5.28 6.44
CA THR A 122 -9.51 -6.22 5.85
C THR A 122 -9.49 -7.55 6.59
N ALA A 123 -9.11 -8.63 5.90
CA ALA A 123 -9.01 -9.95 6.51
C ALA A 123 -8.00 -9.99 7.66
N TYR A 124 -6.91 -9.22 7.53
CA TYR A 124 -5.85 -9.16 8.55
C TYR A 124 -5.53 -7.72 8.92
N LEU A 125 -5.67 -7.42 10.21
CA LEU A 125 -5.13 -6.24 10.88
C LEU A 125 -4.04 -6.71 11.83
N SER A 126 -2.79 -6.34 11.56
CA SER A 126 -1.66 -6.80 12.35
C SER A 126 -0.97 -5.61 13.02
N PHE A 127 -0.79 -5.71 14.33
CA PHE A 127 -0.19 -4.70 15.19
C PHE A 127 1.16 -5.22 15.67
N TYR A 128 2.21 -4.43 15.50
CA TYR A 128 3.57 -4.78 15.89
C TYR A 128 4.13 -3.67 16.78
N THR A 129 4.24 -3.97 18.09
CA THR A 129 4.67 -3.00 19.12
C THR A 129 6.07 -3.37 19.64
N GLY A 130 7.01 -3.62 18.74
CA GLY A 130 8.38 -4.01 19.09
C GLY A 130 8.71 -5.46 18.74
N ALA A 131 9.85 -5.91 19.23
CA ALA A 131 10.35 -7.26 18.99
C ALA A 131 9.48 -8.32 19.70
N THR A 132 9.26 -9.42 19.02
CA THR A 132 8.62 -10.63 19.55
C THR A 132 9.64 -11.75 19.58
N LYS A 133 9.26 -12.91 20.14
CA LYS A 133 10.11 -14.11 20.10
C LYS A 133 9.78 -14.97 18.90
N VAL A 134 10.78 -15.56 18.30
CA VAL A 134 10.65 -16.55 17.22
C VAL A 134 10.94 -17.93 17.80
N VAL A 135 10.10 -18.90 17.50
CA VAL A 135 10.34 -20.29 17.84
C VAL A 135 11.39 -20.84 16.87
N THR A 136 12.56 -21.14 17.35
CA THR A 136 13.67 -21.68 16.55
C THR A 136 13.72 -23.21 16.56
N ASP A 137 13.21 -23.80 17.62
CA ASP A 137 13.05 -25.24 17.75
C ASP A 137 11.66 -25.56 18.32
N PRO A 138 10.73 -26.01 17.46
CA PRO A 138 9.37 -26.34 17.88
C PRO A 138 9.29 -27.52 18.86
N GLU A 139 10.24 -28.46 18.80
CA GLU A 139 10.21 -29.66 19.63
C GLU A 139 10.60 -29.34 21.10
N ASN A 140 11.51 -28.38 21.26
CA ASN A 140 12.00 -27.98 22.59
C ASN A 140 11.42 -26.63 23.04
N ASP A 141 10.48 -26.04 22.32
CA ASP A 141 9.90 -24.70 22.54
C ASP A 141 10.98 -23.60 22.74
N THR A 142 12.13 -23.78 22.08
CA THR A 142 13.23 -22.82 22.17
C THR A 142 12.84 -21.55 21.43
N LYS A 143 12.91 -20.42 22.12
CA LYS A 143 12.53 -19.10 21.62
C LYS A 143 13.72 -18.16 21.64
N GLU A 144 14.01 -17.56 20.49
CA GLU A 144 15.01 -16.51 20.37
C GLU A 144 14.33 -15.14 20.17
N ASP A 145 15.02 -14.09 20.61
CA ASP A 145 14.54 -12.74 20.39
C ASP A 145 14.62 -12.38 18.89
N LYS A 146 13.52 -11.82 18.38
CA LYS A 146 13.44 -11.34 17.02
C LYS A 146 14.09 -9.96 16.90
N ASN A 147 14.85 -9.75 15.85
CA ASN A 147 15.37 -8.44 15.50
C ASN A 147 14.26 -7.64 14.82
N PHE A 148 13.87 -6.52 15.43
CA PHE A 148 12.86 -5.62 14.91
C PHE A 148 13.46 -4.25 14.65
N HIS A 149 13.40 -3.79 13.41
CA HIS A 149 13.96 -2.52 12.99
C HIS A 149 12.91 -1.65 12.32
N MET A 150 12.99 -0.34 12.54
CA MET A 150 12.19 0.65 11.82
C MET A 150 13.09 1.69 11.18
N ILE A 151 12.93 1.90 9.88
CA ILE A 151 13.52 3.01 9.14
C ILE A 151 12.41 3.99 8.79
N ILE A 152 12.47 5.17 9.37
CA ILE A 152 11.53 6.25 9.10
C ILE A 152 12.15 7.18 8.07
N LEU A 153 11.52 7.26 6.90
CA LEU A 153 11.98 8.13 5.82
C LEU A 153 11.50 9.55 6.07
N ASP A 154 12.46 10.43 6.33
CA ASP A 154 12.23 11.85 6.53
C ASP A 154 13.32 12.63 5.80
N THR A 155 12.93 13.44 4.80
CA THR A 155 13.87 14.23 3.99
C THR A 155 13.54 15.71 4.08
N PRO A 156 14.55 16.61 3.88
CA PRO A 156 14.33 18.06 3.86
C PRO A 156 13.26 18.48 2.85
N GLU A 157 13.20 17.84 1.68
CA GLU A 157 12.20 18.10 0.64
C GLU A 157 10.80 17.75 1.13
N ARG A 158 10.66 16.61 1.77
CA ARG A 158 9.39 16.18 2.36
C ARG A 158 8.91 17.16 3.42
N ARG A 159 9.79 17.60 4.31
CA ARG A 159 9.48 18.61 5.33
C ARG A 159 9.06 19.95 4.73
N LYS A 160 9.71 20.39 3.66
CA LYS A 160 9.31 21.63 2.93
C LYS A 160 7.89 21.51 2.38
N ILE A 161 7.52 20.37 1.82
CA ILE A 161 6.17 20.13 1.31
C ILE A 161 5.16 20.10 2.45
N MET A 162 5.48 19.43 3.56
CA MET A 162 4.61 19.38 4.75
C MET A 162 4.38 20.75 5.38
N ALA A 163 5.36 21.66 5.27
CA ALA A 163 5.26 23.04 5.74
C ALA A 163 4.54 23.98 4.77
N SER A 164 4.29 23.55 3.53
CA SER A 164 3.63 24.37 2.51
C SER A 164 2.11 24.38 2.72
N GLU A 165 1.52 25.58 2.77
CA GLU A 165 0.06 25.73 2.85
C GLU A 165 -0.67 25.13 1.64
N ASP A 166 -0.05 25.12 0.46
CA ASP A 166 -0.65 24.58 -0.77
C ASP A 166 -0.59 23.06 -0.87
N TYR A 167 0.44 22.42 -0.26
CA TYR A 167 0.74 21.00 -0.52
C TYR A 167 0.75 20.11 0.74
N LYS A 168 0.65 20.66 1.95
CA LYS A 168 0.68 19.89 3.21
C LYS A 168 -0.33 18.74 3.26
N ASP A 169 -1.51 18.94 2.69
CA ASP A 169 -2.59 17.97 2.69
C ASP A 169 -2.30 16.71 1.85
N ILE A 170 -1.28 16.73 0.99
CA ILE A 170 -0.83 15.55 0.24
C ILE A 170 -0.44 14.42 1.20
N PHE A 171 0.12 14.77 2.35
CA PHE A 171 0.57 13.80 3.35
C PHE A 171 -0.57 13.22 4.20
N CYS A 172 -1.77 13.80 4.14
CA CYS A 172 -2.98 13.21 4.72
C CYS A 172 -3.50 12.00 3.92
N CYS A 173 -2.92 11.74 2.76
CA CYS A 173 -3.34 10.64 1.90
C CYS A 173 -2.98 9.26 2.50
N ILE A 174 -4.01 8.48 2.81
CA ILE A 174 -3.89 7.12 3.36
C ILE A 174 -3.71 6.03 2.29
N ARG A 175 -3.63 6.38 1.02
CA ARG A 175 -3.49 5.47 -0.13
C ARG A 175 -4.71 4.54 -0.35
N CYS A 176 -5.92 5.00 -0.07
CA CYS A 176 -7.14 4.19 -0.18
C CYS A 176 -7.70 4.04 -1.60
N ALA A 177 -7.13 4.72 -2.60
CA ALA A 177 -7.58 4.73 -4.00
C ALA A 177 -8.97 5.35 -4.26
N ALA A 178 -9.64 5.98 -3.28
CA ALA A 178 -10.96 6.58 -3.48
C ALA A 178 -10.98 7.58 -4.67
N CYS A 179 -9.95 8.45 -4.76
CA CYS A 179 -9.83 9.41 -5.85
C CYS A 179 -9.62 8.74 -7.22
N LEU A 180 -9.03 7.54 -7.25
CA LEU A 180 -8.81 6.77 -8.46
C LEU A 180 -10.11 6.12 -8.95
N ASN A 181 -10.89 5.56 -8.02
CA ASN A 181 -12.16 4.90 -8.33
C ASN A 181 -13.17 5.84 -8.99
N VAL A 182 -13.12 7.14 -8.70
CA VAL A 182 -14.01 8.17 -9.28
C VAL A 182 -13.34 9.00 -10.38
N CYS A 183 -12.06 8.75 -10.68
CA CYS A 183 -11.31 9.51 -11.66
C CYS A 183 -11.83 9.22 -13.08
N PRO A 184 -12.34 10.22 -13.82
CA PRO A 184 -12.84 10.00 -15.17
C PRO A 184 -11.73 9.56 -16.14
N ALA A 185 -10.52 10.09 -16.00
CA ALA A 185 -9.37 9.67 -16.81
C ALA A 185 -9.00 8.20 -16.56
N PHE A 186 -8.94 7.77 -15.30
CA PHE A 186 -8.65 6.37 -14.98
C PHE A 186 -9.72 5.40 -15.51
N ARG A 187 -10.99 5.79 -15.46
CA ARG A 187 -12.10 4.99 -16.00
C ARG A 187 -12.03 4.79 -17.52
N LEU A 188 -11.48 5.79 -18.24
CA LEU A 188 -11.39 5.74 -19.71
C LEU A 188 -10.15 4.99 -20.20
N VAL A 189 -8.99 5.21 -19.56
CA VAL A 189 -7.69 4.78 -20.10
C VAL A 189 -6.94 3.80 -19.19
N GLY A 190 -7.47 3.50 -18.00
CA GLY A 190 -6.81 2.62 -17.03
C GLY A 190 -5.56 3.24 -16.41
N GLY A 191 -4.86 2.42 -15.59
CA GLY A 191 -3.69 2.88 -14.83
C GLY A 191 -2.39 2.90 -15.60
N HIS A 192 -2.24 2.11 -16.64
CA HIS A 192 -0.99 1.96 -17.40
C HIS A 192 -0.55 3.25 -18.11
N VAL A 193 -1.51 4.10 -18.53
CA VAL A 193 -1.25 5.40 -19.17
C VAL A 193 -0.48 6.37 -18.27
N TYR A 194 -0.52 6.17 -16.95
CA TYR A 194 0.24 6.99 -16.00
C TYR A 194 1.74 6.66 -15.95
N GLY A 195 2.26 5.93 -16.92
CA GLY A 195 3.69 5.75 -17.15
C GLY A 195 4.40 4.86 -16.12
N GLY A 196 3.72 3.87 -15.57
CA GLY A 196 4.30 2.91 -14.64
C GLY A 196 4.58 3.50 -13.25
N SER A 197 4.02 4.64 -12.91
CA SER A 197 4.03 5.15 -11.55
C SER A 197 3.14 4.28 -10.66
N ILE A 198 3.65 3.88 -9.50
CA ILE A 198 2.89 3.10 -8.50
C ILE A 198 1.67 3.90 -8.02
N TYR A 199 1.81 5.22 -7.93
CA TYR A 199 0.74 6.11 -7.51
C TYR A 199 0.08 6.74 -8.74
N THR A 200 -1.15 6.37 -9.00
CA THR A 200 -1.99 6.87 -10.09
C THR A 200 -3.11 7.75 -9.54
N GLY A 201 -3.85 8.42 -10.44
CA GLY A 201 -4.92 9.36 -10.06
C GLY A 201 -4.39 10.70 -9.56
N GLY A 202 -5.28 11.51 -8.98
CA GLY A 202 -4.96 12.88 -8.56
C GLY A 202 -3.80 12.97 -7.59
N ILE A 203 -3.78 12.11 -6.56
CA ILE A 203 -2.68 12.07 -5.59
C ILE A 203 -1.38 11.54 -6.22
N GLY A 204 -1.48 10.60 -7.13
CA GLY A 204 -0.32 10.02 -7.82
C GLY A 204 0.40 11.04 -8.68
N THR A 205 -0.34 11.89 -9.38
CA THR A 205 0.23 12.98 -10.18
C THR A 205 1.06 13.94 -9.32
N LEU A 206 0.51 14.34 -8.16
CA LEU A 206 1.21 15.23 -7.24
C LEU A 206 2.45 14.56 -6.62
N LEU A 207 2.30 13.36 -6.09
CA LEU A 207 3.41 12.63 -5.45
C LEU A 207 4.53 12.30 -6.43
N THR A 208 4.20 11.93 -7.66
CA THR A 208 5.20 11.60 -8.67
C THR A 208 5.98 12.85 -9.09
N SER A 209 5.30 13.98 -9.26
CA SER A 209 5.96 15.25 -9.59
C SER A 209 6.90 15.70 -8.48
N LEU A 210 6.47 15.58 -7.22
CA LEU A 210 7.27 15.95 -6.06
C LEU A 210 8.46 14.99 -5.81
N ALA A 211 8.27 13.69 -6.05
CA ALA A 211 9.31 12.68 -5.89
C ALA A 211 10.41 12.77 -6.97
N ARG A 212 10.07 13.27 -8.17
CA ARG A 212 10.99 13.43 -9.31
C ARG A 212 11.48 14.86 -9.48
N SER A 213 11.40 15.67 -8.49
CA SER A 213 11.30 17.12 -8.49
C SER A 213 12.47 17.96 -9.01
N GLN A 214 13.47 17.44 -9.67
CA GLN A 214 14.46 18.36 -10.29
C GLN A 214 14.65 18.17 -11.80
N THR A 215 14.30 17.04 -12.36
CA THR A 215 14.57 16.76 -13.78
C THR A 215 13.32 16.86 -14.68
N TYR A 216 12.10 16.90 -14.11
CA TYR A 216 10.86 16.73 -14.88
C TYR A 216 9.90 17.92 -14.89
N ILE A 217 10.10 18.94 -14.04
CA ILE A 217 9.23 20.14 -14.06
C ILE A 217 9.28 20.86 -15.43
N GLY A 218 10.41 20.81 -16.13
CA GLY A 218 10.54 21.38 -17.47
C GLY A 218 9.80 20.61 -18.58
N ARG A 219 9.48 19.34 -18.38
CA ARG A 219 8.83 18.49 -19.40
C ARG A 219 7.32 18.36 -19.25
N TRP A 220 6.78 18.71 -18.07
CA TRP A 220 5.33 18.67 -17.78
C TRP A 220 4.62 19.99 -18.11
N GLY A 221 5.34 21.01 -18.53
CA GLY A 221 4.76 22.27 -19.00
C GLY A 221 3.82 22.12 -20.21
N THR A 222 3.84 20.97 -20.89
CA THR A 222 2.93 20.66 -22.01
C THR A 222 1.69 19.83 -21.62
N CYS A 223 1.60 19.36 -20.38
CA CYS A 223 0.44 18.60 -19.87
C CYS A 223 -0.45 19.44 -18.96
N SER A 224 -0.58 20.73 -19.25
CA SER A 224 -1.33 21.73 -18.44
C SER A 224 -2.82 21.43 -18.29
N GLY A 225 -3.43 20.67 -19.21
CA GLY A 225 -4.85 20.34 -19.16
C GLY A 225 -5.24 19.25 -18.15
N SER A 226 -4.43 18.19 -18.04
CA SER A 226 -4.72 17.06 -17.14
C SER A 226 -4.30 17.32 -15.69
N CYS A 227 -3.27 18.15 -15.49
CA CYS A 227 -2.80 18.53 -14.15
C CYS A 227 -3.78 19.51 -13.46
N SER A 228 -4.40 20.42 -14.20
CA SER A 228 -5.43 21.33 -13.65
C SER A 228 -6.71 20.58 -13.25
N MET A 229 -7.09 19.53 -13.98
CA MET A 229 -8.25 18.70 -13.60
C MET A 229 -7.94 17.83 -12.37
N ALA A 230 -6.73 17.31 -12.24
CA ALA A 230 -6.33 16.54 -11.05
C ALA A 230 -6.25 17.41 -9.80
N THR A 231 -5.75 18.64 -9.89
CA THR A 231 -5.73 19.60 -8.78
C THR A 231 -7.12 20.15 -8.47
N ALA A 232 -7.98 20.35 -9.47
CA ALA A 232 -9.37 20.76 -9.27
C ALA A 232 -10.20 19.64 -8.60
N SER A 233 -10.04 18.39 -9.03
CA SER A 233 -10.74 17.26 -8.41
C SER A 233 -10.26 17.00 -6.98
N TRP A 234 -8.98 17.20 -6.69
CA TRP A 234 -8.42 17.13 -5.35
C TRP A 234 -8.94 18.26 -4.44
N ARG A 235 -8.92 19.50 -4.93
CA ARG A 235 -9.49 20.65 -4.20
C ARG A 235 -10.99 20.49 -3.96
N ALA A 236 -11.74 19.96 -4.94
CA ALA A 236 -13.15 19.65 -4.78
C ALA A 236 -13.40 18.53 -3.76
N ALA A 237 -12.56 17.51 -3.72
CA ALA A 237 -12.64 16.44 -2.73
C ALA A 237 -12.31 16.91 -1.31
N LEU A 238 -11.38 17.87 -1.17
CA LEU A 238 -11.06 18.48 0.12
C LEU A 238 -12.07 19.56 0.56
N ALA A 239 -12.68 20.25 -0.41
CA ALA A 239 -13.71 21.27 -0.17
C ALA A 239 -15.12 20.67 0.02
N ALA A 240 -15.30 19.38 -0.22
CA ALA A 240 -16.54 18.70 0.15
C ALA A 240 -16.78 18.93 1.65
N PRO A 241 -17.95 19.44 2.06
CA PRO A 241 -18.24 19.68 3.46
C PRO A 241 -17.97 18.38 4.22
N ARG A 242 -17.16 18.49 5.26
CA ARG A 242 -16.98 17.40 6.23
C ARG A 242 -18.39 17.09 6.70
N ALA A 243 -18.94 16.01 6.22
CA ALA A 243 -20.27 15.60 6.62
C ALA A 243 -20.23 15.31 8.12
N ASP A 244 -20.62 16.27 8.91
CA ASP A 244 -21.04 16.09 10.31
C ASP A 244 -22.38 15.32 10.34
N SER A 245 -22.59 14.45 9.37
CA SER A 245 -23.74 13.56 9.34
C SER A 245 -23.39 12.29 10.12
N PRO A 246 -24.14 11.93 11.15
CA PRO A 246 -24.02 10.63 11.78
C PRO A 246 -24.34 9.59 10.70
N LEU A 247 -23.31 8.87 10.27
CA LEU A 247 -23.49 7.72 9.40
C LEU A 247 -24.35 6.73 10.15
N LEU A 248 -25.57 6.60 9.68
CA LEU A 248 -26.47 5.52 10.00
C LEU A 248 -25.74 4.17 9.95
N VAL A 249 -25.97 3.40 10.98
CA VAL A 249 -25.53 2.04 11.28
C VAL A 249 -25.67 1.11 10.08
#